data_6ea1d5322089c2d2c9afa2e8cf9968ab
#
_entry.id   6ea1d5322089c2d2c9afa2e8cf9968ab
#
_cell.length_a   1.000
_cell.length_b   1.000
_cell.length_c   1.000
_cell.angle_alpha   90.00
_cell.angle_beta   90.00
_cell.angle_gamma   90.00
#
_symmetry.space_group_name_H-M   'P 1'
#
loop_
_entity.id
_entity.type
_entity.pdbx_description
1 polymer ?
#
loop_
_entity_poly.entity_id
_entity_poly.type
_entity_poly.pdbx_seq_one_letter_code
_entity_poly.pdbx_strand_id
1 'polypeptide(L)'
;RNSLMLLLDTLHEGLADLEARGLTRRRRIADTPCAARMTVDGEAIVGFASNDYLGLAAHPRLSEALAEGARLYGAGSGGSHLLGGHSRAHARLEEELAAFAGGFVDAPRALTFSTGYMSNLATVTALAGRGAALFSDALNHASLIDGARLARADVHIYPHADTEALAAMLDASDAATKVIVTDAVFSMDGDIAPLPRLGELAERHGAWLVVDDAHGFGVLGPQGRGALAQAALRSPHLV
;
A
#
# COMPACT_ATOMS: atom_id res chain seq x y z
N ARG A 1 -11.52 -41.63 -1.94
CA ARG A 1 -10.37 -41.61 -2.89
C ARG A 1 -10.68 -40.77 -4.15
N ASN A 2 -11.89 -40.87 -4.72
CA ASN A 2 -12.26 -40.15 -5.95
C ASN A 2 -12.30 -38.62 -5.80
N SER A 3 -12.74 -38.07 -4.67
CA SER A 3 -12.86 -36.63 -4.47
C SER A 3 -11.49 -35.92 -4.38
N LEU A 4 -10.49 -36.54 -3.73
CA LEU A 4 -9.14 -35.96 -3.63
C LEU A 4 -8.39 -36.03 -4.97
N MET A 5 -8.57 -37.11 -5.75
CA MET A 5 -8.02 -37.18 -7.11
C MET A 5 -8.61 -36.09 -8.00
N LEU A 6 -9.92 -35.85 -7.95
CA LEU A 6 -10.60 -34.82 -8.74
C LEU A 6 -10.05 -33.41 -8.42
N LEU A 7 -9.76 -33.12 -7.13
CA LEU A 7 -9.18 -31.84 -6.71
C LEU A 7 -7.75 -31.64 -7.25
N LEU A 8 -6.92 -32.69 -7.18
CA LEU A 8 -5.55 -32.64 -7.71
C LEU A 8 -5.55 -32.49 -9.23
N ASP A 9 -6.44 -33.17 -9.94
CA ASP A 9 -6.59 -33.04 -11.39
C ASP A 9 -6.95 -31.60 -11.76
N THR A 10 -7.89 -30.97 -11.06
CA THR A 10 -8.26 -29.56 -11.26
C THR A 10 -7.07 -28.61 -11.05
N LEU A 11 -6.23 -28.86 -10.03
CA LEU A 11 -5.03 -28.06 -9.79
C LEU A 11 -3.98 -28.24 -10.90
N HIS A 12 -3.78 -29.48 -11.37
CA HIS A 12 -2.87 -29.76 -12.48
C HIS A 12 -3.33 -29.11 -13.79
N GLU A 13 -4.63 -29.19 -14.10
CA GLU A 13 -5.23 -28.52 -15.24
C GLU A 13 -5.03 -26.99 -15.17
N GLY A 14 -5.27 -26.39 -14.00
CA GLY A 14 -5.05 -24.96 -13.77
C GLY A 14 -3.58 -24.55 -13.95
N LEU A 15 -2.63 -25.36 -13.48
CA LEU A 15 -1.19 -25.10 -13.69
C LEU A 15 -0.80 -25.24 -15.17
N ALA A 16 -1.35 -26.23 -15.88
CA ALA A 16 -1.11 -26.41 -17.30
C ALA A 16 -1.68 -25.24 -18.14
N ASP A 17 -2.86 -24.72 -17.78
CA ASP A 17 -3.42 -23.50 -18.40
C ASP A 17 -2.51 -22.28 -18.18
N LEU A 18 -2.03 -22.07 -16.97
CA LEU A 18 -1.08 -20.99 -16.67
C LEU A 18 0.22 -21.13 -17.47
N GLU A 19 0.72 -22.36 -17.65
CA GLU A 19 1.91 -22.62 -18.47
C GLU A 19 1.66 -22.33 -19.94
N ALA A 20 0.54 -22.81 -20.48
CA ALA A 20 0.15 -22.57 -21.86
C ALA A 20 -0.03 -21.09 -22.20
N ARG A 21 -0.44 -20.27 -21.22
CA ARG A 21 -0.60 -18.80 -21.33
C ARG A 21 0.67 -18.02 -21.01
N GLY A 22 1.79 -18.69 -20.71
CA GLY A 22 3.04 -18.03 -20.32
C GLY A 22 2.98 -17.28 -18.98
N LEU A 23 2.03 -17.64 -18.11
CA LEU A 23 1.79 -16.99 -16.81
C LEU A 23 2.42 -17.74 -15.63
N THR A 24 3.18 -18.79 -15.88
CA THR A 24 3.88 -19.54 -14.83
C THR A 24 4.95 -18.66 -14.18
N ARG A 25 4.86 -18.50 -12.86
CA ARG A 25 5.83 -17.73 -12.09
C ARG A 25 6.86 -18.68 -11.45
N ARG A 26 8.14 -18.40 -11.69
CA ARG A 26 9.25 -19.12 -11.04
C ARG A 26 9.94 -18.17 -10.06
N ARG A 27 10.14 -18.63 -8.83
CA ARG A 27 10.96 -17.90 -7.86
C ARG A 27 12.42 -18.06 -8.26
N ARG A 28 13.14 -16.95 -8.27
CA ARG A 28 14.60 -16.90 -8.42
C ARG A 28 15.25 -16.70 -7.06
N ILE A 29 16.48 -17.19 -6.90
CA ILE A 29 17.22 -17.12 -5.64
C ILE A 29 18.23 -15.99 -5.74
N ALA A 30 18.09 -14.96 -4.88
CA ALA A 30 19.09 -13.92 -4.72
C ALA A 30 20.16 -14.40 -3.73
N ASP A 31 21.39 -14.49 -4.19
CA ASP A 31 22.55 -14.97 -3.40
C ASP A 31 23.28 -13.82 -2.69
N THR A 32 22.97 -12.58 -3.03
CA THR A 32 23.55 -11.37 -2.44
C THR A 32 22.45 -10.44 -1.89
N PRO A 33 22.81 -9.49 -1.02
CA PRO A 33 21.87 -8.42 -0.64
C PRO A 33 21.30 -7.67 -1.84
N CYS A 34 20.14 -7.01 -1.64
CA CYS A 34 19.51 -6.17 -2.65
C CYS A 34 20.44 -5.02 -3.03
N ALA A 35 20.74 -4.91 -4.31
CA ALA A 35 21.55 -3.85 -4.90
C ALA A 35 21.26 -3.77 -6.41
N ALA A 36 21.71 -2.68 -7.06
CA ALA A 36 21.62 -2.57 -8.52
C ALA A 36 22.38 -3.68 -9.26
N ARG A 37 23.50 -4.17 -8.68
CA ARG A 37 24.22 -5.34 -9.15
C ARG A 37 24.15 -6.42 -8.09
N MET A 38 23.67 -7.59 -8.46
CA MET A 38 23.45 -8.70 -7.55
C MET A 38 23.69 -10.03 -8.25
N THR A 39 23.87 -11.09 -7.45
CA THR A 39 23.91 -12.46 -7.96
C THR A 39 22.57 -13.12 -7.74
N VAL A 40 22.00 -13.68 -8.80
CA VAL A 40 20.71 -14.37 -8.78
C VAL A 40 20.84 -15.70 -9.53
N ASP A 41 20.50 -16.80 -8.86
CA ASP A 41 20.69 -18.18 -9.37
C ASP A 41 22.15 -18.43 -9.82
N GLY A 42 23.13 -17.88 -9.06
CA GLY A 42 24.56 -17.99 -9.37
C GLY A 42 25.06 -17.07 -10.48
N GLU A 43 24.22 -16.27 -11.12
CA GLU A 43 24.61 -15.37 -12.21
C GLU A 43 24.62 -13.89 -11.75
N ALA A 44 25.65 -13.15 -12.15
CA ALA A 44 25.73 -11.71 -11.91
C ALA A 44 24.76 -10.96 -12.85
N ILE A 45 23.85 -10.20 -12.27
CA ILE A 45 22.85 -9.43 -13.02
C ILE A 45 22.83 -7.96 -12.62
N VAL A 46 22.26 -7.13 -13.48
CA VAL A 46 21.81 -5.77 -13.12
C VAL A 46 20.30 -5.82 -12.96
N GLY A 47 19.81 -5.53 -11.74
CA GLY A 47 18.39 -5.61 -11.40
C GLY A 47 17.68 -4.27 -11.64
N PHE A 48 16.55 -4.31 -12.36
CA PHE A 48 15.66 -3.16 -12.60
C PHE A 48 14.28 -3.34 -11.95
N ALA A 49 14.06 -4.45 -11.23
CA ALA A 49 12.74 -4.80 -10.69
C ALA A 49 12.64 -4.56 -9.17
N SER A 50 13.64 -3.91 -8.56
CA SER A 50 13.64 -3.64 -7.13
C SER A 50 12.83 -2.39 -6.80
N ASN A 51 12.06 -2.44 -5.71
CA ASN A 51 11.41 -1.27 -5.10
C ASN A 51 12.32 -0.54 -4.10
N ASP A 52 13.58 -0.94 -3.99
CA ASP A 52 14.59 -0.27 -3.14
C ASP A 52 15.14 0.98 -3.84
N TYR A 53 14.28 1.95 -4.09
CA TYR A 53 14.59 3.17 -4.86
C TYR A 53 15.75 4.00 -4.28
N LEU A 54 15.93 3.93 -2.96
CA LEU A 54 16.95 4.70 -2.24
C LEU A 54 18.20 3.87 -1.90
N GLY A 55 18.23 2.58 -2.26
CA GLY A 55 19.35 1.68 -1.96
C GLY A 55 19.54 1.44 -0.45
N LEU A 56 18.45 1.46 0.31
CA LEU A 56 18.49 1.34 1.77
C LEU A 56 18.40 -0.11 2.27
N ALA A 57 17.92 -1.05 1.45
CA ALA A 57 17.67 -2.43 1.88
C ALA A 57 18.93 -3.13 2.43
N ALA A 58 20.11 -2.79 1.91
CA ALA A 58 21.40 -3.33 2.37
C ALA A 58 22.29 -2.27 3.05
N HIS A 59 21.73 -1.14 3.47
CA HIS A 59 22.50 -0.06 4.08
C HIS A 59 23.07 -0.48 5.44
N PRO A 60 24.41 -0.35 5.71
CA PRO A 60 25.06 -0.85 6.92
C PRO A 60 24.41 -0.35 8.22
N ARG A 61 24.06 0.94 8.29
CA ARG A 61 23.41 1.54 9.47
C ARG A 61 22.05 0.91 9.79
N LEU A 62 21.30 0.45 8.77
CA LEU A 62 20.03 -0.24 9.00
C LEU A 62 20.26 -1.64 9.54
N SER A 63 21.27 -2.36 9.03
CA SER A 63 21.67 -3.67 9.55
C SER A 63 22.15 -3.58 10.99
N GLU A 64 22.94 -2.56 11.33
CA GLU A 64 23.40 -2.29 12.69
C GLU A 64 22.24 -1.97 13.64
N ALA A 65 21.31 -1.09 13.23
CA ALA A 65 20.13 -0.75 14.01
C ALA A 65 19.21 -1.97 14.24
N LEU A 66 19.05 -2.82 13.22
CA LEU A 66 18.30 -4.08 13.34
C LEU A 66 18.96 -5.03 14.37
N ALA A 67 20.28 -5.19 14.31
CA ALA A 67 21.02 -6.00 15.27
C ALA A 67 20.93 -5.46 16.70
N GLU A 68 20.98 -4.13 16.88
CA GLU A 68 20.78 -3.49 18.18
C GLU A 68 19.36 -3.69 18.67
N GLY A 69 18.34 -3.47 17.82
CA GLY A 69 16.94 -3.68 18.15
C GLY A 69 16.67 -5.13 18.60
N ALA A 70 17.26 -6.11 17.93
CA ALA A 70 17.16 -7.52 18.31
C ALA A 70 17.77 -7.79 19.71
N ARG A 71 18.88 -7.15 20.06
CA ARG A 71 19.47 -7.26 21.41
C ARG A 71 18.62 -6.62 22.49
N LEU A 72 17.96 -5.49 22.20
CA LEU A 72 17.18 -4.73 23.17
C LEU A 72 15.78 -5.30 23.39
N TYR A 73 15.14 -5.77 22.31
CA TYR A 73 13.73 -6.13 22.29
C TYR A 73 13.46 -7.60 21.95
N GLY A 74 14.51 -8.36 21.61
CA GLY A 74 14.36 -9.73 21.11
C GLY A 74 13.99 -9.80 19.64
N ALA A 75 13.78 -11.03 19.14
CA ALA A 75 13.50 -11.30 17.74
C ALA A 75 12.01 -11.21 17.38
N GLY A 76 11.12 -11.06 18.36
CA GLY A 76 9.69 -11.00 18.12
C GLY A 76 8.94 -10.32 19.27
N SER A 77 7.73 -9.86 18.94
CA SER A 77 6.92 -9.05 19.87
C SER A 77 6.24 -9.85 20.99
N GLY A 78 6.15 -11.17 20.87
CA GLY A 78 5.49 -12.04 21.87
C GLY A 78 3.97 -11.94 21.93
N GLY A 79 3.34 -10.97 21.28
CA GLY A 79 1.90 -10.74 21.26
C GLY A 79 1.50 -9.67 20.25
N SER A 80 0.18 -9.42 20.14
CA SER A 80 -0.33 -8.29 19.36
C SER A 80 -0.01 -6.95 20.03
N HIS A 81 -0.08 -5.85 19.28
CA HIS A 81 0.15 -4.49 19.80
C HIS A 81 -0.68 -4.18 21.04
N LEU A 82 -1.94 -4.61 21.10
CA LEU A 82 -2.84 -4.38 22.24
C LEU A 82 -2.54 -5.27 23.45
N LEU A 83 -1.85 -6.39 23.27
CA LEU A 83 -1.58 -7.38 24.32
C LEU A 83 -0.10 -7.45 24.71
N GLY A 84 0.59 -6.32 24.68
CA GLY A 84 1.99 -6.21 25.11
C GLY A 84 3.04 -6.36 24.01
N GLY A 85 2.63 -6.57 22.75
CA GLY A 85 3.55 -6.63 21.60
C GLY A 85 3.98 -5.27 21.06
N HIS A 86 3.52 -4.15 21.62
CA HIS A 86 3.89 -2.79 21.21
C HIS A 86 5.08 -2.28 22.04
N SER A 87 6.29 -2.42 21.52
CA SER A 87 7.52 -1.98 22.18
C SER A 87 7.78 -0.48 22.03
N ARG A 88 8.76 0.03 22.77
CA ARG A 88 9.25 1.41 22.60
C ARG A 88 9.75 1.70 21.18
N ALA A 89 10.28 0.71 20.46
CA ALA A 89 10.71 0.86 19.08
C ALA A 89 9.52 1.15 18.15
N HIS A 90 8.39 0.45 18.31
CA HIS A 90 7.17 0.72 17.57
C HIS A 90 6.64 2.13 17.85
N ALA A 91 6.53 2.51 19.13
CA ALA A 91 6.02 3.84 19.50
C ALA A 91 6.86 4.97 18.89
N ARG A 92 8.20 4.86 18.97
CA ARG A 92 9.10 5.85 18.37
C ARG A 92 8.98 5.90 16.84
N LEU A 93 8.88 4.75 16.19
CA LEU A 93 8.69 4.69 14.75
C LEU A 93 7.40 5.41 14.33
N GLU A 94 6.30 5.18 15.03
CA GLU A 94 5.02 5.83 14.74
C GLU A 94 5.08 7.35 14.99
N GLU A 95 5.74 7.80 16.06
CA GLU A 95 6.00 9.22 16.33
C GLU A 95 6.84 9.88 15.20
N GLU A 96 7.93 9.24 14.79
CA GLU A 96 8.81 9.74 13.72
C GLU A 96 8.11 9.74 12.35
N LEU A 97 7.36 8.71 12.01
CA LEU A 97 6.58 8.65 10.76
C LEU A 97 5.50 9.73 10.73
N ALA A 98 4.77 9.93 11.82
CA ALA A 98 3.78 11.01 11.93
C ALA A 98 4.43 12.40 11.74
N ALA A 99 5.58 12.63 12.35
CA ALA A 99 6.33 13.89 12.21
C ALA A 99 6.92 14.07 10.79
N PHE A 100 7.38 12.98 10.18
CA PHE A 100 8.00 13.03 8.85
C PHE A 100 6.99 13.23 7.73
N ALA A 101 5.95 12.40 7.67
CA ALA A 101 5.01 12.36 6.55
C ALA A 101 3.67 13.03 6.85
N GLY A 102 3.27 13.19 8.10
CA GLY A 102 1.92 13.62 8.49
C GLY A 102 1.61 15.10 8.28
N GLY A 103 2.43 15.87 7.56
CA GLY A 103 2.24 17.30 7.35
C GLY A 103 0.95 17.70 6.60
N PHE A 104 0.19 16.75 6.13
CA PHE A 104 -1.07 16.94 5.38
C PHE A 104 -2.32 17.03 6.29
N VAL A 105 -2.20 16.69 7.58
CA VAL A 105 -3.28 16.80 8.57
C VAL A 105 -2.81 17.52 9.84
N ASP A 106 -3.75 18.02 10.63
CA ASP A 106 -3.46 18.54 11.95
C ASP A 106 -3.37 17.39 12.97
N ALA A 107 -2.41 17.48 13.91
CA ALA A 107 -2.14 16.45 14.92
C ALA A 107 -2.00 15.03 14.35
N PRO A 108 -1.06 14.80 13.42
CA PRO A 108 -0.92 13.53 12.73
C PRO A 108 -0.65 12.36 13.68
N ARG A 109 -1.09 11.18 13.30
CA ARG A 109 -0.81 9.91 13.96
C ARG A 109 -0.40 8.89 12.90
N ALA A 110 0.47 7.96 13.28
CA ALA A 110 0.83 6.82 12.45
C ALA A 110 0.49 5.52 13.18
N LEU A 111 0.12 4.51 12.41
CA LEU A 111 -0.03 3.14 12.85
C LEU A 111 0.83 2.25 11.95
N THR A 112 1.60 1.35 12.55
CA THR A 112 2.46 0.42 11.82
C THR A 112 1.80 -0.93 11.62
N PHE A 113 1.98 -1.50 10.43
CA PHE A 113 1.48 -2.82 10.05
C PHE A 113 2.63 -3.67 9.51
N SER A 114 2.49 -4.99 9.54
CA SER A 114 3.52 -5.91 9.04
C SER A 114 3.74 -5.79 7.52
N THR A 115 2.74 -5.34 6.78
CA THR A 115 2.80 -5.12 5.33
C THR A 115 1.88 -3.98 4.91
N GLY A 116 2.20 -3.30 3.82
CA GLY A 116 1.31 -2.30 3.20
C GLY A 116 -0.03 -2.91 2.77
N TYR A 117 -0.04 -4.19 2.37
CA TYR A 117 -1.26 -4.91 2.06
C TYR A 117 -2.23 -4.91 3.26
N MET A 118 -1.74 -5.25 4.46
CA MET A 118 -2.54 -5.23 5.70
C MET A 118 -2.97 -3.81 6.08
N SER A 119 -2.10 -2.83 5.87
CA SER A 119 -2.41 -1.42 6.11
C SER A 119 -3.60 -0.98 5.26
N ASN A 120 -3.57 -1.23 3.96
CA ASN A 120 -4.65 -0.88 3.05
C ASN A 120 -5.98 -1.59 3.40
N LEU A 121 -5.92 -2.90 3.67
CA LEU A 121 -7.10 -3.64 4.11
C LEU A 121 -7.70 -3.04 5.39
N ALA A 122 -6.87 -2.78 6.39
CA ALA A 122 -7.31 -2.24 7.67
C ALA A 122 -7.90 -0.83 7.50
N THR A 123 -7.22 0.05 6.77
CA THR A 123 -7.66 1.42 6.55
C THR A 123 -9.00 1.47 5.82
N VAL A 124 -9.09 0.79 4.68
CA VAL A 124 -10.31 0.80 3.86
C VAL A 124 -11.49 0.19 4.61
N THR A 125 -11.30 -0.95 5.30
CA THR A 125 -12.38 -1.60 6.05
C THR A 125 -12.79 -0.84 7.31
N ALA A 126 -11.90 -0.03 7.89
CA ALA A 126 -12.22 0.81 9.04
C ALA A 126 -13.03 2.05 8.64
N LEU A 127 -12.74 2.66 7.50
CA LEU A 127 -13.40 3.88 7.02
C LEU A 127 -14.67 3.60 6.22
N ALA A 128 -14.74 2.49 5.49
CA ALA A 128 -15.86 2.11 4.67
C ALA A 128 -16.51 0.83 5.21
N GLY A 129 -17.84 0.87 5.39
CA GLY A 129 -18.62 -0.27 5.85
C GLY A 129 -19.94 -0.37 5.09
N ARG A 130 -20.85 -1.21 5.57
CA ARG A 130 -22.19 -1.30 4.97
C ARG A 130 -22.87 0.06 4.96
N GLY A 131 -23.39 0.48 3.79
CA GLY A 131 -24.04 1.76 3.59
C GLY A 131 -23.08 2.91 3.25
N ALA A 132 -21.76 2.68 3.24
CA ALA A 132 -20.81 3.61 2.66
C ALA A 132 -20.70 3.41 1.14
N ALA A 133 -20.38 4.48 0.42
CA ALA A 133 -19.94 4.44 -0.98
C ALA A 133 -18.42 4.57 -1.05
N LEU A 134 -17.78 3.68 -1.78
CA LEU A 134 -16.34 3.66 -1.97
C LEU A 134 -16.03 3.86 -3.46
N PHE A 135 -15.22 4.87 -3.76
CA PHE A 135 -14.82 5.26 -5.12
C PHE A 135 -13.36 4.88 -5.33
N SER A 136 -13.10 3.94 -6.22
CA SER A 136 -11.78 3.37 -6.48
C SER A 136 -11.30 3.70 -7.88
N ASP A 137 -10.05 4.15 -8.01
CA ASP A 137 -9.41 4.23 -9.33
C ASP A 137 -9.29 2.83 -9.95
N ALA A 138 -9.48 2.74 -11.26
CA ALA A 138 -9.47 1.48 -12.01
C ALA A 138 -8.12 0.77 -11.99
N LEU A 139 -7.01 1.48 -11.76
CA LEU A 139 -5.65 0.92 -11.73
C LEU A 139 -5.06 0.79 -10.33
N ASN A 140 -5.86 0.94 -9.29
CA ASN A 140 -5.42 0.79 -7.91
C ASN A 140 -4.74 -0.55 -7.66
N HIS A 141 -3.77 -0.54 -6.73
CA HIS A 141 -3.09 -1.74 -6.25
C HIS A 141 -4.07 -2.78 -5.70
N ALA A 142 -3.74 -4.06 -5.88
CA ALA A 142 -4.58 -5.19 -5.46
C ALA A 142 -5.05 -5.12 -4.00
N SER A 143 -4.24 -4.58 -3.08
CA SER A 143 -4.59 -4.41 -1.67
C SER A 143 -5.73 -3.42 -1.43
N LEU A 144 -5.80 -2.32 -2.20
CA LEU A 144 -6.93 -1.39 -2.15
C LEU A 144 -8.19 -2.02 -2.73
N ILE A 145 -8.06 -2.77 -3.83
CA ILE A 145 -9.18 -3.52 -4.44
C ILE A 145 -9.73 -4.57 -3.45
N ASP A 146 -8.86 -5.32 -2.78
CA ASP A 146 -9.28 -6.34 -1.83
C ASP A 146 -9.83 -5.71 -0.54
N GLY A 147 -9.27 -4.57 -0.10
CA GLY A 147 -9.84 -3.76 0.97
C GLY A 147 -11.27 -3.31 0.65
N ALA A 148 -11.49 -2.82 -0.56
CA ALA A 148 -12.82 -2.42 -1.04
C ALA A 148 -13.83 -3.59 -1.03
N ARG A 149 -13.41 -4.77 -1.50
CA ARG A 149 -14.24 -6.00 -1.46
C ARG A 149 -14.60 -6.42 -0.04
N LEU A 150 -13.64 -6.34 0.89
CA LEU A 150 -13.83 -6.73 2.29
C LEU A 150 -14.69 -5.72 3.07
N ALA A 151 -14.64 -4.45 2.74
CA ALA A 151 -15.37 -3.37 3.40
C ALA A 151 -16.90 -3.55 3.34
N ARG A 152 -17.41 -4.29 2.35
CA ARG A 152 -18.85 -4.49 2.09
C ARG A 152 -19.58 -3.16 1.83
N ALA A 153 -18.86 -2.15 1.37
CA ALA A 153 -19.40 -0.89 0.89
C ALA A 153 -19.97 -1.05 -0.53
N ASP A 154 -20.71 -0.06 -0.99
CA ASP A 154 -21.07 0.05 -2.41
C ASP A 154 -19.86 0.59 -3.18
N VAL A 155 -19.25 -0.26 -4.04
CA VAL A 155 -17.99 0.04 -4.70
C VAL A 155 -18.23 0.55 -6.11
N HIS A 156 -17.76 1.78 -6.37
CA HIS A 156 -17.79 2.44 -7.66
C HIS A 156 -16.37 2.57 -8.20
N ILE A 157 -16.13 2.04 -9.40
CA ILE A 157 -14.81 2.11 -10.05
C ILE A 157 -14.88 3.22 -11.08
N TYR A 158 -14.06 4.28 -10.92
CA TYR A 158 -13.95 5.33 -11.92
C TYR A 158 -12.76 5.06 -12.86
N PRO A 159 -12.85 5.52 -14.14
CA PRO A 159 -11.75 5.38 -15.08
C PRO A 159 -10.46 6.01 -14.53
N HIS A 160 -9.33 5.42 -14.86
CA HIS A 160 -8.04 5.83 -14.33
C HIS A 160 -7.78 7.33 -14.47
N ALA A 161 -7.47 7.98 -13.34
CA ALA A 161 -7.21 9.42 -13.19
C ALA A 161 -8.34 10.36 -13.68
N ASP A 162 -9.52 9.83 -14.02
CA ASP A 162 -10.66 10.63 -14.50
C ASP A 162 -11.44 11.27 -13.36
N THR A 163 -11.02 12.47 -13.00
CA THR A 163 -11.64 13.26 -11.91
C THR A 163 -13.03 13.78 -12.25
N GLU A 164 -13.40 13.90 -13.53
CA GLU A 164 -14.74 14.33 -13.92
C GLU A 164 -15.75 13.18 -13.79
N ALA A 165 -15.35 11.97 -14.18
CA ALA A 165 -16.14 10.77 -13.91
C ALA A 165 -16.34 10.56 -12.41
N LEU A 166 -15.28 10.72 -11.61
CA LEU A 166 -15.35 10.64 -10.15
C LEU A 166 -16.30 11.70 -9.59
N ALA A 167 -16.21 12.95 -10.04
CA ALA A 167 -17.10 14.03 -9.59
C ALA A 167 -18.57 13.70 -9.85
N ALA A 168 -18.89 13.21 -11.06
CA ALA A 168 -20.26 12.81 -11.41
C ALA A 168 -20.76 11.65 -10.52
N MET A 169 -19.90 10.67 -10.18
CA MET A 169 -20.26 9.57 -9.28
C MET A 169 -20.49 10.06 -7.85
N LEU A 170 -19.66 11.00 -7.36
CA LEU A 170 -19.82 11.60 -6.04
C LEU A 170 -21.10 12.44 -5.93
N ASP A 171 -21.43 13.21 -6.98
CA ASP A 171 -22.67 14.00 -7.08
C ASP A 171 -23.92 13.11 -7.08
N ALA A 172 -23.86 11.96 -7.70
CA ALA A 172 -24.96 10.99 -7.78
C ALA A 172 -25.15 10.14 -6.51
N SER A 173 -24.20 10.20 -5.57
CA SER A 173 -24.21 9.34 -4.38
C SER A 173 -24.89 10.03 -3.19
N ASP A 174 -25.94 9.40 -2.65
CA ASP A 174 -26.61 9.83 -1.41
C ASP A 174 -26.01 9.18 -0.14
N ALA A 175 -24.92 8.42 -0.26
CA ALA A 175 -24.29 7.76 0.88
C ALA A 175 -23.79 8.78 1.91
N ALA A 176 -24.12 8.54 3.18
CA ALA A 176 -23.69 9.40 4.28
C ALA A 176 -22.16 9.34 4.53
N THR A 177 -21.55 8.21 4.22
CA THR A 177 -20.09 8.02 4.27
C THR A 177 -19.59 7.75 2.86
N LYS A 178 -18.65 8.59 2.41
CA LYS A 178 -18.00 8.45 1.11
C LYS A 178 -16.50 8.29 1.32
N VAL A 179 -15.87 7.38 0.60
CA VAL A 179 -14.42 7.11 0.67
C VAL A 179 -13.86 7.05 -0.74
N ILE A 180 -12.89 7.88 -1.05
CA ILE A 180 -12.11 7.83 -2.29
C ILE A 180 -10.82 7.09 -1.98
N VAL A 181 -10.42 6.12 -2.80
CA VAL A 181 -9.16 5.38 -2.64
C VAL A 181 -8.34 5.44 -3.93
N THR A 182 -7.05 5.72 -3.81
CA THR A 182 -6.13 5.82 -4.94
C THR A 182 -4.70 5.48 -4.55
N ASP A 183 -3.92 4.92 -5.47
CA ASP A 183 -2.46 5.02 -5.41
C ASP A 183 -2.04 6.46 -5.67
N ALA A 184 -0.99 6.96 -5.03
CA ALA A 184 -0.39 8.26 -5.35
C ALA A 184 0.47 8.18 -6.61
N VAL A 185 1.22 7.08 -6.75
CA VAL A 185 2.01 6.74 -7.93
C VAL A 185 1.65 5.32 -8.33
N PHE A 186 1.11 5.14 -9.52
CA PHE A 186 0.66 3.84 -10.00
C PHE A 186 1.85 2.96 -10.39
N SER A 187 1.98 1.79 -9.77
CA SER A 187 3.17 0.95 -9.82
C SER A 187 3.53 0.42 -11.21
N MET A 188 2.56 0.26 -12.11
CA MET A 188 2.79 -0.31 -13.43
C MET A 188 3.12 0.75 -14.48
N ASP A 189 2.48 1.90 -14.43
CA ASP A 189 2.59 2.95 -15.44
C ASP A 189 3.51 4.10 -14.96
N GLY A 190 3.68 4.25 -13.65
CA GLY A 190 4.58 5.24 -13.04
C GLY A 190 4.02 6.67 -13.03
N ASP A 191 2.77 6.83 -13.41
CA ASP A 191 2.10 8.12 -13.39
C ASP A 191 1.59 8.50 -11.99
N ILE A 192 1.35 9.77 -11.78
CA ILE A 192 0.95 10.35 -10.50
C ILE A 192 -0.53 10.70 -10.54
N ALA A 193 -1.27 10.27 -9.52
CA ALA A 193 -2.67 10.64 -9.35
C ALA A 193 -2.87 12.17 -9.30
N PRO A 194 -3.98 12.69 -9.79
CA PRO A 194 -4.30 14.12 -9.75
C PRO A 194 -4.71 14.56 -8.33
N LEU A 195 -3.80 14.39 -7.34
CA LEU A 195 -4.04 14.54 -5.91
C LEU A 195 -4.69 15.88 -5.53
N PRO A 196 -4.30 17.05 -6.10
CA PRO A 196 -4.97 18.31 -5.77
C PRO A 196 -6.47 18.28 -6.10
N ARG A 197 -6.82 17.73 -7.25
CA ARG A 197 -8.22 17.64 -7.66
C ARG A 197 -9.02 16.61 -6.86
N LEU A 198 -8.38 15.49 -6.51
CA LEU A 198 -8.98 14.48 -5.60
C LEU A 198 -9.26 15.07 -4.21
N GLY A 199 -8.32 15.87 -3.68
CA GLY A 199 -8.50 16.59 -2.42
C GLY A 199 -9.67 17.58 -2.46
N GLU A 200 -9.79 18.38 -3.53
CA GLU A 200 -10.93 19.30 -3.73
C GLU A 200 -12.26 18.56 -3.77
N LEU A 201 -12.30 17.41 -4.45
CA LEU A 201 -13.51 16.59 -4.51
C LEU A 201 -13.84 15.97 -3.15
N ALA A 202 -12.85 15.48 -2.43
CA ALA A 202 -13.03 14.94 -1.09
C ALA A 202 -13.62 16.00 -0.13
N GLU A 203 -13.08 17.21 -0.12
CA GLU A 203 -13.60 18.31 0.69
C GLU A 203 -15.01 18.71 0.29
N ARG A 204 -15.26 18.89 -1.01
CA ARG A 204 -16.58 19.29 -1.52
C ARG A 204 -17.69 18.33 -1.12
N HIS A 205 -17.40 17.02 -1.12
CA HIS A 205 -18.39 15.98 -0.87
C HIS A 205 -18.32 15.40 0.56
N GLY A 206 -17.45 15.93 1.44
CA GLY A 206 -17.24 15.42 2.78
C GLY A 206 -16.76 13.96 2.77
N ALA A 207 -15.97 13.58 1.77
CA ALA A 207 -15.46 12.23 1.59
C ALA A 207 -14.09 12.07 2.22
N TRP A 208 -13.77 10.88 2.76
CA TRP A 208 -12.40 10.51 3.08
C TRP A 208 -11.60 10.29 1.80
N LEU A 209 -10.34 10.70 1.78
CA LEU A 209 -9.39 10.40 0.71
C LEU A 209 -8.24 9.56 1.28
N VAL A 210 -8.21 8.29 0.91
CA VAL A 210 -7.15 7.34 1.24
C VAL A 210 -6.16 7.29 0.09
N VAL A 211 -4.89 7.57 0.38
CA VAL A 211 -3.82 7.63 -0.61
C VAL A 211 -2.72 6.65 -0.27
N ASP A 212 -2.52 5.63 -1.11
CA ASP A 212 -1.38 4.73 -1.02
C ASP A 212 -0.15 5.41 -1.65
N ASP A 213 0.77 5.85 -0.82
CA ASP A 213 2.00 6.53 -1.23
C ASP A 213 3.25 5.62 -1.20
N ALA A 214 3.06 4.31 -1.37
CA ALA A 214 4.16 3.33 -1.31
C ALA A 214 5.29 3.62 -2.30
N HIS A 215 4.99 4.21 -3.45
CA HIS A 215 5.96 4.56 -4.50
C HIS A 215 6.43 6.02 -4.45
N GLY A 216 5.77 6.88 -3.68
CA GLY A 216 6.18 8.28 -3.52
C GLY A 216 6.89 8.57 -2.20
N PHE A 217 6.53 7.85 -1.12
CA PHE A 217 7.15 8.02 0.20
C PHE A 217 8.66 7.77 0.14
N GLY A 218 9.44 8.71 0.67
CA GLY A 218 10.90 8.68 0.62
C GLY A 218 11.50 9.20 -0.70
N VAL A 219 10.70 9.32 -1.75
CA VAL A 219 11.15 9.62 -3.13
C VAL A 219 10.66 10.98 -3.59
N LEU A 220 9.36 11.23 -3.49
CA LEU A 220 8.73 12.45 -3.98
C LEU A 220 8.60 13.52 -2.89
N GLY A 221 8.40 14.75 -3.35
CA GLY A 221 8.16 15.91 -2.49
C GLY A 221 9.39 16.44 -1.77
N PRO A 222 9.25 17.57 -1.08
CA PRO A 222 10.35 18.15 -0.31
C PRO A 222 10.87 17.18 0.73
N GLN A 223 12.18 16.94 0.72
CA GLN A 223 12.86 16.02 1.65
C GLN A 223 12.36 14.56 1.60
N GLY A 224 11.73 14.14 0.48
CA GLY A 224 11.17 12.78 0.35
C GLY A 224 9.90 12.54 1.18
N ARG A 225 9.15 13.59 1.52
CA ARG A 225 7.95 13.47 2.39
C ARG A 225 6.72 12.91 1.68
N GLY A 226 6.87 12.47 0.44
CA GLY A 226 5.83 11.79 -0.33
C GLY A 226 5.06 12.69 -1.29
N ALA A 227 4.14 12.07 -2.00
CA ALA A 227 3.35 12.71 -3.05
C ALA A 227 2.38 13.77 -2.51
N LEU A 228 1.80 13.58 -1.33
CA LEU A 228 0.94 14.58 -0.69
C LEU A 228 1.71 15.87 -0.37
N ALA A 229 2.96 15.73 0.08
CA ALA A 229 3.84 16.90 0.33
C ALA A 229 4.25 17.57 -0.99
N GLN A 230 4.46 16.82 -2.05
CA GLN A 230 4.71 17.36 -3.40
C GLN A 230 3.52 18.14 -3.93
N ALA A 231 2.31 17.65 -3.72
CA ALA A 231 1.06 18.30 -4.11
C ALA A 231 0.69 19.48 -3.21
N ALA A 232 1.44 19.72 -2.11
CA ALA A 232 1.12 20.68 -1.06
C ALA A 232 -0.32 20.54 -0.52
N LEU A 233 -0.84 19.30 -0.53
CA LEU A 233 -2.21 19.00 -0.13
C LEU A 233 -2.31 18.91 1.40
N ARG A 234 -3.31 19.60 1.96
CA ARG A 234 -3.66 19.51 3.38
C ARG A 234 -5.18 19.47 3.50
N SER A 235 -5.68 18.50 4.23
CA SER A 235 -7.10 18.39 4.50
C SER A 235 -7.36 17.47 5.70
N PRO A 236 -8.37 17.74 6.54
CA PRO A 236 -8.77 16.84 7.61
C PRO A 236 -9.37 15.52 7.11
N HIS A 237 -9.64 15.42 5.81
CA HIS A 237 -10.21 14.24 5.16
C HIS A 237 -9.16 13.27 4.61
N LEU A 238 -7.86 13.52 4.83
CA LEU A 238 -6.76 12.70 4.29
C LEU A 238 -6.33 11.58 5.26
N VAL A 239 -6.04 10.42 4.68
CA VAL A 239 -5.47 9.25 5.35
C VAL A 239 -4.37 8.63 4.49
#